data_a5a7a12bef1f3e5ca6870c2763ffa599
#
_entry.id   a5a7a12bef1f3e5ca6870c2763ffa599
#
_cell.length_a   1.000
_cell.length_b   1.000
_cell.length_c   1.000
_cell.angle_alpha   90.00
_cell.angle_beta   90.00
_cell.angle_gamma   90.00
#
_symmetry.space_group_name_H-M   'P 1'
#
loop_
_entity.id
_entity.type
_entity.pdbx_description
1 polymer ?
#
loop_
_entity_poly.entity_id
_entity_poly.type
_entity_poly.pdbx_seq_one_letter_code
_entity_poly.pdbx_strand_id
1 'polypeptide(L)'
;MPRPRKCRRITGIAPHQAFWPDWPTDVALTLSREEIEVLRRVDADGEDQQSAAEAMGVSRGTVQRILAKAHRKVATALAYGVGLQFIGGDYEVMMGERDAVTFATNYIALQRQGGMKMSKIWAVMADGDHVSGHFGRSEGFYRVVMEEGKVKERQYIDARANQHEGMVSLMVQQGVQAVLAG
;
A
#
# COMPACT_ATOMS: atom_id res chain seq x y z
N MET A 1 -27.93 9.65 26.56
CA MET A 1 -26.72 8.81 26.37
C MET A 1 -26.48 8.64 24.87
N PRO A 2 -25.27 8.87 24.34
CA PRO A 2 -25.00 8.59 22.93
C PRO A 2 -25.12 7.09 22.68
N ARG A 3 -25.82 6.74 21.59
CA ARG A 3 -26.00 5.34 21.17
C ARG A 3 -24.63 4.71 20.91
N PRO A 4 -24.30 3.53 21.49
CA PRO A 4 -23.02 2.87 21.24
C PRO A 4 -22.82 2.65 19.74
N ARG A 5 -21.62 2.94 19.25
CA ARG A 5 -21.28 2.71 17.85
C ARG A 5 -21.27 1.21 17.59
N LYS A 6 -22.04 0.79 16.59
CA LYS A 6 -22.09 -0.61 16.18
C LYS A 6 -20.78 -0.94 15.44
N CYS A 7 -20.09 -1.99 15.89
CA CYS A 7 -18.91 -2.52 15.20
C CYS A 7 -19.30 -2.93 13.76
N ARG A 8 -18.46 -2.62 12.79
CA ARG A 8 -18.72 -2.91 11.38
C ARG A 8 -17.95 -4.15 10.96
N ARG A 9 -18.58 -4.99 10.16
CA ARG A 9 -17.94 -6.19 9.65
C ARG A 9 -17.10 -5.84 8.43
N ILE A 10 -15.87 -6.35 8.41
CA ILE A 10 -15.00 -6.29 7.23
C ILE A 10 -14.53 -7.70 6.90
N THR A 11 -14.28 -7.99 5.62
CA THR A 11 -13.92 -9.34 5.14
C THR A 11 -12.47 -9.47 4.74
N GLY A 12 -11.62 -8.68 5.28
CA GLY A 12 -10.20 -8.79 5.03
C GLY A 12 -9.43 -7.58 5.52
N ILE A 13 -8.13 -7.76 5.65
CA ILE A 13 -7.22 -6.65 5.94
C ILE A 13 -6.47 -6.38 4.66
N ALA A 14 -6.56 -5.14 4.15
CA ALA A 14 -5.78 -4.74 2.99
C ALA A 14 -4.29 -5.09 3.22
N PRO A 15 -3.63 -5.76 2.27
CA PRO A 15 -2.26 -6.24 2.44
C PRO A 15 -1.25 -5.09 2.59
N HIS A 16 -1.63 -3.90 2.16
CA HIS A 16 -0.83 -2.68 2.28
C HIS A 16 -1.37 -1.77 3.38
N GLN A 17 -0.46 -1.02 4.00
CA GLN A 17 -0.83 -0.05 5.03
C GLN A 17 -0.84 1.38 4.51
N ALA A 18 -0.28 1.62 3.33
CA ALA A 18 -0.25 2.93 2.71
C ALA A 18 -0.02 2.86 1.19
N PHE A 19 -0.47 3.92 0.50
CA PHE A 19 -0.05 4.27 -0.86
C PHE A 19 0.60 5.65 -0.82
N TRP A 20 1.73 5.80 -1.49
CA TRP A 20 2.48 7.04 -1.58
C TRP A 20 2.67 7.45 -3.04
N PRO A 21 2.64 8.75 -3.34
CA PRO A 21 3.02 9.23 -4.66
C PRO A 21 4.51 9.00 -4.91
N ASP A 22 4.93 9.15 -6.16
CA ASP A 22 6.31 8.96 -6.61
C ASP A 22 7.27 10.12 -6.26
N TRP A 23 6.74 11.22 -5.70
CA TRP A 23 7.57 12.32 -5.19
C TRP A 23 7.60 12.35 -3.66
N PRO A 24 8.64 12.93 -3.05
CA PRO A 24 8.77 13.02 -1.61
C PRO A 24 7.63 13.85 -1.00
N THR A 25 6.86 13.25 -0.10
CA THR A 25 5.86 13.91 0.73
C THR A 25 5.69 13.18 2.05
N ASP A 26 5.50 13.92 3.13
CA ASP A 26 5.11 13.42 4.44
C ASP A 26 3.61 13.61 4.72
N VAL A 27 2.91 14.23 3.77
CA VAL A 27 1.47 14.49 3.88
C VAL A 27 0.68 13.26 3.43
N ALA A 28 -0.18 12.75 4.29
CA ALA A 28 -1.08 11.66 3.97
C ALA A 28 -2.49 11.88 4.52
N LEU A 29 -3.48 11.37 3.78
CA LEU A 29 -4.86 11.25 4.25
C LEU A 29 -5.08 9.86 4.83
N THR A 30 -5.81 9.79 5.93
CA THR A 30 -6.13 8.51 6.56
C THR A 30 -7.43 7.94 6.02
N LEU A 31 -7.38 6.70 5.52
CA LEU A 31 -8.53 5.86 5.25
C LEU A 31 -8.73 4.86 6.40
N SER A 32 -9.93 4.80 6.95
CA SER A 32 -10.26 3.77 7.92
C SER A 32 -10.47 2.42 7.23
N ARG A 33 -10.39 1.33 7.99
CA ARG A 33 -10.61 -0.02 7.44
C ARG A 33 -12.00 -0.20 6.86
N GLU A 34 -13.01 0.44 7.43
CA GLU A 34 -14.37 0.41 6.89
C GLU A 34 -14.49 1.21 5.59
N GLU A 35 -13.76 2.33 5.45
CA GLU A 35 -13.71 3.09 4.21
C GLU A 35 -13.07 2.26 3.09
N ILE A 36 -12.02 1.50 3.38
CA ILE A 36 -11.39 0.59 2.42
C ILE A 36 -12.33 -0.57 2.06
N GLU A 37 -13.02 -1.16 3.04
CA GLU A 37 -13.95 -2.26 2.79
C GLU A 37 -15.11 -1.84 1.89
N VAL A 38 -15.66 -0.64 2.10
CA VAL A 38 -16.74 -0.12 1.24
C VAL A 38 -16.23 0.14 -0.17
N LEU A 39 -15.05 0.76 -0.34
CA LEU A 39 -14.42 0.94 -1.66
C LEU A 39 -14.19 -0.40 -2.37
N ARG A 40 -13.69 -1.39 -1.64
CA ARG A 40 -13.47 -2.71 -2.21
C ARG A 40 -14.77 -3.33 -2.71
N ARG A 41 -15.80 -3.39 -1.86
CA ARG A 41 -17.08 -4.03 -2.19
C ARG A 41 -17.79 -3.35 -3.34
N VAL A 42 -17.96 -2.03 -3.23
CA VAL A 42 -18.78 -1.29 -4.19
C VAL A 42 -18.03 -0.98 -5.48
N ASP A 43 -16.80 -0.46 -5.36
CA ASP A 43 -16.08 0.05 -6.53
C ASP A 43 -15.19 -1.02 -7.19
N ALA A 44 -14.52 -1.87 -6.40
CA ALA A 44 -13.63 -2.88 -6.97
C ALA A 44 -14.35 -4.19 -7.31
N ASP A 45 -15.23 -4.68 -6.43
CA ASP A 45 -15.96 -5.92 -6.62
C ASP A 45 -17.31 -5.72 -7.33
N GLY A 46 -17.79 -4.46 -7.47
CA GLY A 46 -19.02 -4.12 -8.16
C GLY A 46 -20.31 -4.50 -7.41
N GLU A 47 -20.23 -4.69 -6.09
CA GLU A 47 -21.42 -4.96 -5.27
C GLU A 47 -22.32 -3.72 -5.21
N ASP A 48 -23.64 -3.91 -5.21
CA ASP A 48 -24.55 -2.81 -4.91
C ASP A 48 -24.49 -2.41 -3.42
N GLN A 49 -24.87 -1.16 -3.12
CA GLN A 49 -24.77 -0.61 -1.77
C GLN A 49 -25.65 -1.32 -0.74
N GLN A 50 -26.71 -1.99 -1.16
CA GLN A 50 -27.58 -2.75 -0.27
C GLN A 50 -26.89 -4.04 0.17
N SER A 51 -26.33 -4.79 -0.79
CA SER A 51 -25.56 -6.00 -0.54
C SER A 51 -24.32 -5.72 0.33
N ALA A 52 -23.59 -4.65 0.04
CA ALA A 52 -22.46 -4.22 0.86
C ALA A 52 -22.90 -3.86 2.30
N ALA A 53 -24.06 -3.22 2.47
CA ALA A 53 -24.59 -2.87 3.79
C ALA A 53 -24.96 -4.11 4.61
N GLU A 54 -25.57 -5.10 4.01
CA GLU A 54 -25.93 -6.37 4.64
C GLU A 54 -24.67 -7.12 5.09
N ALA A 55 -23.68 -7.25 4.22
CA ALA A 55 -22.41 -7.87 4.52
C ALA A 55 -21.67 -7.18 5.68
N MET A 56 -21.64 -5.86 5.69
CA MET A 56 -20.99 -5.05 6.73
C MET A 56 -21.83 -4.90 8.02
N GLY A 57 -23.06 -5.41 8.05
CA GLY A 57 -23.98 -5.33 9.19
C GLY A 57 -24.42 -3.90 9.53
N VAL A 58 -24.52 -3.02 8.54
CA VAL A 58 -24.92 -1.61 8.66
C VAL A 58 -26.11 -1.28 7.78
N SER A 59 -26.62 -0.04 7.81
CA SER A 59 -27.65 0.41 6.88
C SER A 59 -27.05 0.86 5.55
N ARG A 60 -27.81 0.78 4.45
CA ARG A 60 -27.44 1.33 3.14
C ARG A 60 -27.01 2.80 3.23
N GLY A 61 -27.74 3.62 4.00
CA GLY A 61 -27.39 5.03 4.19
C GLY A 61 -26.05 5.22 4.94
N THR A 62 -25.63 4.23 5.75
CA THR A 62 -24.30 4.22 6.36
C THR A 62 -23.22 3.93 5.32
N VAL A 63 -23.41 2.93 4.47
CA VAL A 63 -22.52 2.62 3.33
C VAL A 63 -22.36 3.84 2.44
N GLN A 64 -23.46 4.48 2.04
CA GLN A 64 -23.45 5.67 1.20
C GLN A 64 -22.60 6.80 1.80
N ARG A 65 -22.73 7.06 3.12
CA ARG A 65 -21.93 8.10 3.80
C ARG A 65 -20.46 7.74 3.90
N ILE A 66 -20.14 6.48 4.19
CA ILE A 66 -18.75 6.00 4.25
C ILE A 66 -18.12 6.09 2.86
N LEU A 67 -18.80 5.62 1.83
CA LEU A 67 -18.34 5.64 0.45
C LEU A 67 -18.07 7.08 -0.04
N ALA A 68 -19.00 8.00 0.18
CA ALA A 68 -18.82 9.41 -0.19
C ALA A 68 -17.61 10.05 0.48
N LYS A 69 -17.34 9.70 1.75
CA LYS A 69 -16.17 10.16 2.47
C LYS A 69 -14.88 9.56 1.93
N ALA A 70 -14.89 8.26 1.65
CA ALA A 70 -13.75 7.52 1.08
C ALA A 70 -13.40 8.05 -0.32
N HIS A 71 -14.40 8.24 -1.20
CA HIS A 71 -14.21 8.83 -2.53
C HIS A 71 -13.53 10.19 -2.47
N ARG A 72 -13.99 11.07 -1.55
CA ARG A 72 -13.38 12.40 -1.39
C ARG A 72 -11.91 12.30 -1.03
N LYS A 73 -11.55 11.41 -0.10
CA LYS A 73 -10.15 11.21 0.31
C LYS A 73 -9.28 10.67 -0.82
N VAL A 74 -9.78 9.65 -1.53
CA VAL A 74 -9.06 9.07 -2.67
C VAL A 74 -8.90 10.10 -3.79
N ALA A 75 -9.96 10.81 -4.15
CA ALA A 75 -9.91 11.86 -5.15
C ALA A 75 -8.94 12.99 -4.76
N THR A 76 -8.95 13.39 -3.49
CA THR A 76 -8.01 14.40 -2.98
C THR A 76 -6.56 13.90 -3.06
N ALA A 77 -6.32 12.65 -2.68
CA ALA A 77 -4.97 12.07 -2.75
C ALA A 77 -4.45 12.05 -4.20
N LEU A 78 -5.28 11.62 -5.14
CA LEU A 78 -4.92 11.59 -6.56
C LEU A 78 -4.75 13.01 -7.16
N ALA A 79 -5.65 13.95 -6.81
CA ALA A 79 -5.62 15.29 -7.38
C ALA A 79 -4.44 16.14 -6.86
N TYR A 80 -4.06 15.96 -5.62
CA TYR A 80 -3.02 16.75 -4.97
C TYR A 80 -1.73 15.98 -4.68
N GLY A 81 -1.68 14.70 -5.04
CA GLY A 81 -0.51 13.86 -4.87
C GLY A 81 -0.07 13.69 -3.42
N VAL A 82 -1.02 13.51 -2.52
CA VAL A 82 -0.71 13.19 -1.12
C VAL A 82 -0.88 11.70 -0.86
N GLY A 83 -0.20 11.18 0.17
CA GLY A 83 -0.28 9.78 0.53
C GLY A 83 -1.64 9.36 1.07
N LEU A 84 -1.92 8.05 1.03
CA LEU A 84 -3.06 7.42 1.69
C LEU A 84 -2.53 6.44 2.73
N GLN A 85 -2.89 6.60 4.01
CA GLN A 85 -2.57 5.68 5.09
C GLN A 85 -3.82 4.94 5.56
N PHE A 86 -3.70 3.63 5.82
CA PHE A 86 -4.80 2.75 6.20
C PHE A 86 -4.71 2.43 7.68
N ILE A 87 -5.37 3.22 8.51
CA ILE A 87 -5.31 3.10 9.96
C ILE A 87 -6.69 3.29 10.61
N GLY A 88 -6.86 2.67 11.76
CA GLY A 88 -8.04 2.86 12.62
C GLY A 88 -9.32 2.25 12.08
N GLY A 89 -10.40 2.57 12.76
CA GLY A 89 -11.76 2.12 12.51
C GLY A 89 -12.33 1.24 13.63
N ASP A 90 -13.67 1.24 13.75
CA ASP A 90 -14.42 0.36 14.66
C ASP A 90 -14.95 -0.84 13.85
N TYR A 91 -14.14 -1.90 13.72
CA TYR A 91 -14.49 -3.03 12.86
C TYR A 91 -14.25 -4.38 13.55
N GLU A 92 -14.94 -5.38 13.04
CA GLU A 92 -14.79 -6.79 13.35
C GLU A 92 -14.44 -7.54 12.06
N VAL A 93 -13.36 -8.32 12.07
CA VAL A 93 -12.93 -9.08 10.89
C VAL A 93 -13.75 -10.36 10.80
N MET A 94 -14.51 -10.49 9.72
CA MET A 94 -15.28 -11.68 9.39
C MET A 94 -14.63 -12.36 8.17
N MET A 95 -13.84 -13.38 8.39
CA MET A 95 -13.30 -14.19 7.30
C MET A 95 -14.21 -15.40 7.06
N GLY A 96 -15.10 -15.29 6.08
CA GLY A 96 -15.78 -16.46 5.51
C GLY A 96 -14.91 -17.12 4.43
N GLU A 97 -14.99 -18.45 4.28
CA GLU A 97 -14.24 -19.16 3.21
C GLU A 97 -14.49 -18.59 1.81
N ARG A 98 -15.73 -18.15 1.52
CA ARG A 98 -16.10 -17.53 0.23
C ARG A 98 -15.40 -16.18 0.01
N ASP A 99 -15.27 -15.38 1.07
CA ASP A 99 -14.66 -14.05 0.97
C ASP A 99 -13.15 -14.14 0.74
N ALA A 100 -12.49 -15.12 1.38
CA ALA A 100 -11.07 -15.39 1.18
C ALA A 100 -10.78 -15.86 -0.26
N VAL A 101 -11.64 -16.74 -0.81
CA VAL A 101 -11.54 -17.22 -2.19
C VAL A 101 -11.78 -16.09 -3.19
N THR A 102 -12.82 -15.27 -2.96
CA THR A 102 -13.13 -14.12 -3.83
C THR A 102 -12.00 -13.10 -3.83
N PHE A 103 -11.48 -12.75 -2.65
CA PHE A 103 -10.34 -11.84 -2.53
C PHE A 103 -9.09 -12.39 -3.25
N ALA A 104 -8.75 -13.66 -3.05
CA ALA A 104 -7.62 -14.28 -3.72
C ALA A 104 -7.81 -14.34 -5.24
N THR A 105 -9.02 -14.67 -5.71
CA THR A 105 -9.35 -14.76 -7.13
C THR A 105 -9.25 -13.39 -7.80
N ASN A 106 -9.82 -12.35 -7.20
CA ASN A 106 -9.77 -10.99 -7.74
C ASN A 106 -8.34 -10.44 -7.72
N TYR A 107 -7.57 -10.72 -6.67
CA TYR A 107 -6.16 -10.34 -6.59
C TYR A 107 -5.32 -11.00 -7.69
N ILE A 108 -5.53 -12.31 -7.93
CA ILE A 108 -4.85 -13.06 -9.00
C ILE A 108 -5.31 -12.56 -10.39
N ALA A 109 -6.60 -12.25 -10.56
CA ALA A 109 -7.13 -11.73 -11.81
C ALA A 109 -6.55 -10.36 -12.16
N LEU A 110 -6.45 -9.45 -11.17
CA LEU A 110 -5.80 -8.14 -11.31
C LEU A 110 -4.31 -8.27 -11.68
N GLN A 111 -3.62 -9.24 -11.11
CA GLN A 111 -2.23 -9.53 -11.50
C GLN A 111 -2.11 -10.06 -12.94
N ARG A 112 -3.10 -10.83 -13.40
CA ARG A 112 -3.14 -11.39 -14.78
C ARG A 112 -3.56 -10.36 -15.84
N GLN A 113 -4.40 -9.38 -15.49
CA GLN A 113 -4.88 -8.33 -16.42
C GLN A 113 -3.85 -7.23 -16.70
N GLY A 114 -2.58 -7.43 -16.34
CA GLY A 114 -1.52 -6.48 -16.66
C GLY A 114 -1.53 -5.25 -15.76
N GLY A 115 -1.94 -5.40 -14.53
CA GLY A 115 -1.47 -4.51 -13.47
C GLY A 115 0.02 -4.43 -13.63
N MET A 116 0.54 -3.23 -13.91
CA MET A 116 1.95 -2.99 -14.20
C MET A 116 2.82 -4.00 -13.45
N LYS A 117 3.65 -4.76 -14.18
CA LYS A 117 4.74 -5.51 -13.57
C LYS A 117 5.51 -4.49 -12.75
N MET A 118 5.21 -4.41 -11.46
CA MET A 118 5.95 -3.53 -10.57
C MET A 118 7.30 -4.21 -10.35
N SER A 119 8.23 -3.91 -11.24
CA SER A 119 9.62 -4.12 -10.94
C SER A 119 9.94 -3.22 -9.75
N LYS A 120 10.17 -3.82 -8.59
CA LYS A 120 10.63 -3.07 -7.43
C LYS A 120 12.14 -2.95 -7.50
N ILE A 121 12.61 -1.71 -7.44
CA ILE A 121 14.06 -1.42 -7.38
C ILE A 121 14.43 -1.27 -5.91
N TRP A 122 15.25 -2.19 -5.45
CA TRP A 122 15.78 -2.21 -4.09
C TRP A 122 17.21 -1.70 -4.07
N ALA A 123 17.58 -0.95 -3.05
CA ALA A 123 18.96 -0.76 -2.67
C ALA A 123 19.29 -1.72 -1.51
N VAL A 124 20.28 -2.56 -1.72
CA VAL A 124 20.87 -3.40 -0.66
C VAL A 124 22.20 -2.76 -0.29
N MET A 125 22.27 -2.19 0.91
CA MET A 125 23.48 -1.51 1.38
C MET A 125 24.64 -2.48 1.47
N ALA A 126 25.81 -2.09 0.99
CA ALA A 126 26.97 -2.96 0.91
C ALA A 126 28.29 -2.27 1.32
N ASP A 127 29.10 -3.02 2.04
CA ASP A 127 30.49 -2.72 2.31
C ASP A 127 31.32 -3.88 1.75
N GLY A 128 31.85 -3.68 0.53
CA GLY A 128 32.43 -4.75 -0.26
C GLY A 128 31.41 -5.85 -0.57
N ASP A 129 31.70 -7.10 -0.19
CA ASP A 129 30.85 -8.28 -0.45
C ASP A 129 29.82 -8.56 0.65
N HIS A 130 29.68 -7.70 1.66
CA HIS A 130 28.81 -7.89 2.81
C HIS A 130 27.68 -6.86 2.81
N VAL A 131 26.50 -7.28 3.31
CA VAL A 131 25.41 -6.34 3.55
C VAL A 131 25.80 -5.42 4.72
N SER A 132 25.76 -4.10 4.47
CA SER A 132 26.11 -3.12 5.49
C SER A 132 25.00 -2.92 6.51
N GLY A 133 25.37 -2.89 7.78
CA GLY A 133 24.47 -2.52 8.89
C GLY A 133 24.17 -1.02 8.99
N HIS A 134 24.78 -0.19 8.14
CA HIS A 134 24.68 1.26 8.24
C HIS A 134 24.24 1.91 6.92
N PHE A 135 23.09 2.56 6.94
CA PHE A 135 22.54 3.23 5.76
C PHE A 135 23.45 4.37 5.23
N GLY A 136 23.91 5.25 6.08
CA GLY A 136 24.58 6.50 5.66
C GLY A 136 26.11 6.43 5.56
N ARG A 137 26.73 5.30 5.91
CA ARG A 137 28.19 5.13 5.95
C ARG A 137 28.70 4.01 5.05
N SER A 138 27.81 3.34 4.34
CA SER A 138 28.18 2.26 3.42
C SER A 138 28.99 2.78 2.26
N GLU A 139 29.91 1.97 1.76
CA GLU A 139 30.73 2.28 0.59
C GLU A 139 29.90 2.39 -0.68
N GLY A 140 28.76 1.69 -0.73
CA GLY A 140 27.82 1.70 -1.84
C GLY A 140 26.59 0.86 -1.57
N PHE A 141 25.88 0.56 -2.64
CA PHE A 141 24.74 -0.33 -2.59
C PHE A 141 24.56 -1.11 -3.89
N TYR A 142 23.95 -2.28 -3.78
CA TYR A 142 23.45 -2.99 -4.94
C TYR A 142 22.06 -2.47 -5.30
N ARG A 143 21.91 -1.92 -6.51
CA ARG A 143 20.63 -1.68 -7.13
C ARG A 143 20.12 -3.02 -7.65
N VAL A 144 19.03 -3.52 -7.08
CA VAL A 144 18.45 -4.81 -7.40
C VAL A 144 17.06 -4.61 -7.98
N VAL A 145 16.86 -5.00 -9.22
CA VAL A 145 15.54 -5.00 -9.85
C VAL A 145 14.89 -6.35 -9.60
N MET A 146 13.77 -6.34 -8.91
CA MET A 146 12.98 -7.55 -8.63
C MET A 146 11.69 -7.53 -9.41
N GLU A 147 11.41 -8.62 -10.11
CA GLU A 147 10.13 -8.90 -10.77
C GLU A 147 9.61 -10.26 -10.31
N GLU A 148 8.34 -10.32 -9.90
CA GLU A 148 7.68 -11.56 -9.48
C GLU A 148 8.46 -12.33 -8.39
N GLY A 149 9.11 -11.60 -7.47
CA GLY A 149 9.91 -12.19 -6.40
C GLY A 149 11.27 -12.76 -6.83
N LYS A 150 11.68 -12.52 -8.09
CA LYS A 150 12.98 -12.94 -8.63
C LYS A 150 13.85 -11.74 -8.96
N VAL A 151 15.13 -11.86 -8.67
CA VAL A 151 16.12 -10.86 -9.10
C VAL A 151 16.30 -10.95 -10.60
N LYS A 152 16.03 -9.84 -11.31
CA LYS A 152 16.21 -9.70 -12.76
C LYS A 152 17.52 -9.03 -13.11
N GLU A 153 17.87 -8.04 -12.33
CA GLU A 153 19.07 -7.25 -12.56
C GLU A 153 19.73 -6.92 -11.22
N ARG A 154 21.05 -6.90 -11.20
CA ARG A 154 21.84 -6.49 -10.04
C ARG A 154 23.01 -5.65 -10.53
N GLN A 155 23.14 -4.43 -10.02
CA GLN A 155 24.19 -3.50 -10.33
C GLN A 155 24.76 -2.90 -9.03
N TYR A 156 26.06 -2.90 -8.88
CA TYR A 156 26.71 -2.19 -7.78
C TYR A 156 26.86 -0.71 -8.11
N ILE A 157 26.48 0.13 -7.17
CA ILE A 157 26.60 1.60 -7.24
C ILE A 157 27.55 2.03 -6.14
N ASP A 158 28.71 2.55 -6.50
CA ASP A 158 29.66 3.15 -5.56
C ASP A 158 29.12 4.49 -5.06
N ALA A 159 29.01 4.64 -3.75
CA ALA A 159 28.46 5.83 -3.13
C ALA A 159 29.45 6.54 -2.19
N ARG A 160 30.75 6.18 -2.22
CA ARG A 160 31.78 6.80 -1.36
C ARG A 160 31.88 8.31 -1.51
N ALA A 161 31.61 8.82 -2.71
CA ALA A 161 31.55 10.27 -2.98
C ALA A 161 30.27 10.95 -2.50
N ASN A 162 29.22 10.18 -2.13
CA ASN A 162 27.86 10.65 -1.85
C ASN A 162 27.37 10.22 -0.46
N GLN A 163 28.26 10.07 0.51
CA GLN A 163 27.88 9.64 1.85
C GLN A 163 26.91 10.62 2.53
N HIS A 164 26.09 10.12 3.49
CA HIS A 164 25.06 10.83 4.21
C HIS A 164 23.91 11.33 3.32
N GLU A 165 23.67 12.64 3.23
CA GLU A 165 22.56 13.23 2.46
C GLU A 165 22.66 12.95 0.95
N GLY A 166 23.87 12.83 0.42
CA GLY A 166 24.10 12.51 -0.98
C GLY A 166 23.67 11.09 -1.36
N MET A 167 23.70 10.13 -0.42
CA MET A 167 23.25 8.76 -0.63
C MET A 167 21.78 8.67 -1.02
N VAL A 168 20.93 9.42 -0.32
CA VAL A 168 19.48 9.47 -0.60
C VAL A 168 19.23 10.03 -2.00
N SER A 169 19.90 11.12 -2.35
CA SER A 169 19.77 11.75 -3.66
C SER A 169 20.21 10.80 -4.79
N LEU A 170 21.30 10.06 -4.57
CA LEU A 170 21.77 9.06 -5.53
C LEU A 170 20.77 7.91 -5.70
N MET A 171 20.18 7.42 -4.59
CA MET A 171 19.16 6.37 -4.64
C MET A 171 17.90 6.81 -5.40
N VAL A 172 17.45 8.05 -5.18
CA VAL A 172 16.31 8.63 -5.90
C VAL A 172 16.61 8.68 -7.39
N GLN A 173 17.80 9.14 -7.80
CA GLN A 173 18.23 9.17 -9.20
C GLN A 173 18.29 7.76 -9.82
N GLN A 174 18.61 6.74 -9.05
CA GLN A 174 18.63 5.34 -9.46
C GLN A 174 17.23 4.67 -9.40
N GLY A 175 16.19 5.41 -9.09
CA GLY A 175 14.81 4.92 -9.03
C GLY A 175 14.56 3.93 -7.89
N VAL A 176 15.35 3.95 -6.83
CA VAL A 176 15.21 3.05 -5.68
C VAL A 176 13.90 3.33 -4.96
N GLN A 177 13.13 2.27 -4.68
CA GLN A 177 11.82 2.32 -4.02
C GLN A 177 11.84 1.73 -2.61
N ALA A 178 12.85 0.92 -2.30
CA ALA A 178 13.01 0.32 -0.97
C ALA A 178 14.50 0.10 -0.67
N VAL A 179 14.83 0.14 0.61
CA VAL A 179 16.21 -0.04 1.09
C VAL A 179 16.26 -1.21 2.09
N LEU A 180 17.29 -2.03 1.96
CA LEU A 180 17.62 -3.10 2.89
C LEU A 180 19.01 -2.80 3.46
N ALA A 181 19.06 -2.60 4.77
CA ALA A 181 20.26 -2.51 5.58
C ALA A 181 20.18 -3.58 6.68
N GLY A 182 21.31 -4.16 7.06
CA GLY A 182 21.40 -5.20 8.09
C GLY A 182 21.24 -4.64 9.50
#